data_2f7afae05bc960910ee94f92b7038fc5
#
_entry.id   2f7afae05bc960910ee94f92b7038fc5
#
_cell.length_a   1.000
_cell.length_b   1.000
_cell.length_c   1.000
_cell.angle_alpha   90.00
_cell.angle_beta   90.00
_cell.angle_gamma   90.00
#
_symmetry.space_group_name_H-M   'P 1'
#
loop_
_entity.id
_entity.type
_entity.pdbx_description
1 polymer ?
#
loop_
_entity_poly.entity_id
_entity_poly.type
_entity_poly.pdbx_seq_one_letter_code
_entity_poly.pdbx_strand_id
1 'polypeptide(L)'
;DASKSRGLGDVYKRQSPDTQDPLRPEGNAPYNPVVTLNGWTLPWRMKDGVKEFHLVAEPVVRELGPGMEANLWGYNGQSPGPTIEVVEGDKVRIFLTNRLPEHTSIHWHGQRLPNGMDGVAGLNQPAVSPGKTFVYEFEAKRPGTFMYHPHADEMTQMAMGMMGFWVTHPKTKHPWINEVDRDYCILLNAFDIVPGAATPRIMTMLDFNLWAWNSRVFPGIAPLVARKNDRVRVRIGNLTMTNHPIHVHGIEFEVTGTDGGPTRPESRWHEVTTDIAVGQMRQIEFIADEEGDWAMHCHKSHHSMNAMGHDVPTLIGVDHRGITERIQKLVPDYMVMGERGMADMTEMSMPLPDNTLPMMTGEGPYGSVEMGGMFSMLKVRKDIPHGVYAVSYTHLRAHETSKH
;
A
#
# COMPACT_ATOMS: atom_id res chain seq x y z
N ASP A 1 28.78 -18.84 9.14
CA ASP A 1 29.66 -18.43 8.05
C ASP A 1 29.14 -17.13 7.46
N ALA A 2 29.55 -16.00 8.08
CA ALA A 2 29.07 -14.65 7.76
C ALA A 2 29.55 -14.13 6.38
N SER A 3 30.45 -14.84 5.72
CA SER A 3 31.05 -14.41 4.45
C SER A 3 30.15 -14.69 3.24
N LYS A 4 29.20 -15.63 3.34
CA LYS A 4 28.28 -15.99 2.24
C LYS A 4 27.01 -15.15 2.16
N SER A 5 26.67 -14.39 3.23
CA SER A 5 25.50 -13.52 3.24
C SER A 5 25.74 -12.13 2.61
N ARG A 6 27.00 -11.72 2.45
CA ARG A 6 27.35 -10.40 1.92
C ARG A 6 26.92 -10.17 0.47
N GLY A 7 26.84 -11.21 -0.34
CA GLY A 7 26.47 -11.08 -1.75
C GLY A 7 24.99 -10.78 -2.01
N LEU A 8 24.08 -11.27 -1.17
CA LEU A 8 22.65 -10.98 -1.30
C LEU A 8 22.27 -9.59 -0.74
N GLY A 9 22.86 -9.22 0.41
CA GLY A 9 22.59 -7.91 1.03
C GLY A 9 23.02 -6.71 0.18
N ASP A 10 24.09 -6.85 -0.63
CA ASP A 10 24.60 -5.78 -1.48
C ASP A 10 23.78 -5.59 -2.78
N VAL A 11 23.08 -6.62 -3.24
CA VAL A 11 22.17 -6.51 -4.39
C VAL A 11 20.96 -5.64 -4.04
N TYR A 12 20.46 -5.73 -2.81
CA TYR A 12 19.29 -4.98 -2.34
C TYR A 12 19.57 -3.50 -2.05
N LYS A 13 20.79 -3.13 -1.69
CA LYS A 13 21.20 -1.74 -1.39
C LYS A 13 21.34 -0.83 -2.61
N ARG A 14 21.37 -1.38 -3.82
CA ARG A 14 21.62 -0.62 -5.05
C ARG A 14 20.39 -0.16 -5.79
N GLN A 15 19.22 -0.50 -5.29
CA GLN A 15 17.97 -0.25 -5.99
C GLN A 15 17.12 0.76 -5.21
N SER A 16 16.73 1.87 -5.86
CA SER A 16 15.76 2.79 -5.28
C SER A 16 14.39 2.10 -5.23
N PRO A 17 13.74 1.99 -4.05
CA PRO A 17 12.47 1.29 -3.91
C PRO A 17 11.33 1.85 -4.77
N ASP A 18 11.42 3.12 -5.14
CA ASP A 18 10.34 3.86 -5.78
C ASP A 18 10.36 3.89 -7.31
N THR A 19 11.39 3.32 -7.94
CA THR A 19 11.61 3.45 -9.39
C THR A 19 11.85 2.15 -10.14
N GLN A 20 11.58 1.00 -9.52
CA GLN A 20 11.84 -0.29 -10.17
C GLN A 20 10.69 -0.73 -11.07
N ASP A 21 11.05 -1.09 -12.30
CA ASP A 21 10.19 -1.93 -13.12
C ASP A 21 9.97 -3.28 -12.42
N PRO A 22 8.77 -3.86 -12.52
CA PRO A 22 8.51 -5.19 -12.02
C PRO A 22 9.55 -6.18 -12.57
N LEU A 23 10.09 -7.02 -11.70
CA LEU A 23 10.97 -8.11 -12.13
C LEU A 23 10.17 -9.01 -13.07
N ARG A 24 10.54 -9.00 -14.34
CA ARG A 24 9.95 -9.95 -15.28
C ARG A 24 10.47 -11.34 -14.96
N PRO A 25 9.60 -12.35 -14.88
CA PRO A 25 10.05 -13.72 -14.74
C PRO A 25 11.00 -14.05 -15.90
N GLU A 26 12.12 -14.68 -15.62
CA GLU A 26 12.99 -15.22 -16.66
C GLU A 26 12.23 -16.35 -17.38
N GLY A 27 12.06 -16.22 -18.70
CA GLY A 27 11.37 -17.22 -19.54
C GLY A 27 9.87 -16.92 -19.75
N ASN A 28 9.16 -17.88 -20.36
CA ASN A 28 7.73 -17.81 -20.62
C ASN A 28 6.90 -18.03 -19.35
N ALA A 29 6.99 -17.13 -18.37
CA ALA A 29 6.13 -17.22 -17.24
C ALA A 29 4.66 -17.04 -17.66
N PRO A 30 3.74 -17.87 -17.17
CA PRO A 30 2.35 -17.86 -17.59
C PRO A 30 1.53 -16.72 -16.93
N TYR A 31 2.17 -15.67 -16.43
CA TYR A 31 1.52 -14.57 -15.73
C TYR A 31 2.22 -13.24 -15.98
N ASN A 32 1.46 -12.14 -15.87
CA ASN A 32 2.02 -10.81 -15.79
C ASN A 32 2.47 -10.54 -14.34
N PRO A 33 3.67 -9.98 -14.12
CA PRO A 33 4.11 -9.57 -12.77
C PRO A 33 3.14 -8.55 -12.18
N VAL A 34 2.98 -8.59 -10.86
CA VAL A 34 2.23 -7.54 -10.17
C VAL A 34 3.08 -6.28 -10.04
N VAL A 35 2.40 -5.14 -9.94
CA VAL A 35 3.01 -3.84 -9.65
C VAL A 35 2.56 -3.38 -8.27
N THR A 36 3.47 -3.40 -7.31
CA THR A 36 3.24 -2.78 -6.01
C THR A 36 3.55 -1.30 -6.12
N LEU A 37 2.55 -0.45 -5.99
CA LEU A 37 2.74 0.99 -6.07
C LEU A 37 3.74 1.46 -5.03
N ASN A 38 4.77 2.22 -5.44
CA ASN A 38 5.85 2.70 -4.59
C ASN A 38 6.64 1.59 -3.86
N GLY A 39 6.61 0.39 -4.39
CA GLY A 39 7.30 -0.78 -3.84
C GLY A 39 7.94 -1.63 -4.93
N TRP A 40 8.37 -2.81 -4.56
CA TRP A 40 9.03 -3.75 -5.48
C TRP A 40 8.78 -5.21 -5.08
N THR A 41 9.07 -6.13 -6.00
CA THR A 41 8.94 -7.58 -5.79
C THR A 41 10.25 -8.16 -5.29
N LEU A 42 10.19 -9.01 -4.27
CA LEU A 42 11.37 -9.66 -3.68
C LEU A 42 12.00 -10.62 -4.69
N PRO A 43 13.27 -10.43 -5.07
CA PRO A 43 13.95 -11.37 -5.95
C PRO A 43 14.22 -12.69 -5.23
N TRP A 44 14.29 -13.75 -6.01
CA TRP A 44 14.56 -15.10 -5.54
C TRP A 44 15.64 -15.78 -6.40
N ARG A 45 16.20 -16.84 -5.88
CA ARG A 45 17.06 -17.76 -6.64
C ARG A 45 16.51 -19.17 -6.58
N MET A 46 16.73 -19.93 -7.66
CA MET A 46 16.41 -21.35 -7.64
C MET A 46 17.59 -22.15 -7.09
N LYS A 47 17.33 -22.98 -6.08
CA LYS A 47 18.32 -23.92 -5.54
C LYS A 47 17.66 -25.26 -5.25
N ASP A 48 18.15 -26.30 -5.88
CA ASP A 48 17.66 -27.68 -5.71
C ASP A 48 16.13 -27.82 -5.87
N GLY A 49 15.55 -27.08 -6.84
CA GLY A 49 14.10 -27.07 -7.11
C GLY A 49 13.28 -26.26 -6.09
N VAL A 50 13.92 -25.48 -5.23
CA VAL A 50 13.28 -24.61 -4.24
C VAL A 50 13.58 -23.15 -4.55
N LYS A 51 12.56 -22.28 -4.52
CA LYS A 51 12.72 -20.83 -4.60
C LYS A 51 13.18 -20.29 -3.26
N GLU A 52 14.39 -19.78 -3.19
CA GLU A 52 14.96 -19.18 -1.98
C GLU A 52 14.77 -17.67 -2.02
N PHE A 53 14.18 -17.13 -0.95
CA PHE A 53 14.00 -15.70 -0.69
C PHE A 53 14.76 -15.31 0.59
N HIS A 54 15.14 -14.04 0.68
CA HIS A 54 15.75 -13.51 1.90
C HIS A 54 15.03 -12.22 2.34
N LEU A 55 14.29 -12.30 3.41
CA LEU A 55 13.69 -11.17 4.11
C LEU A 55 14.59 -10.74 5.27
N VAL A 56 14.90 -9.46 5.31
CA VAL A 56 15.66 -8.84 6.40
C VAL A 56 14.73 -7.86 7.12
N ALA A 57 14.30 -8.22 8.33
CA ALA A 57 13.55 -7.31 9.20
C ALA A 57 14.51 -6.29 9.80
N GLU A 58 14.29 -5.00 9.56
CA GLU A 58 15.23 -3.95 9.97
C GLU A 58 14.53 -2.58 10.11
N PRO A 59 15.12 -1.63 10.89
CA PRO A 59 14.67 -0.25 10.88
C PRO A 59 14.84 0.36 9.48
N VAL A 60 13.88 1.17 9.07
CA VAL A 60 13.84 1.83 7.76
C VAL A 60 13.39 3.28 7.90
N VAL A 61 13.82 4.14 6.99
CA VAL A 61 13.26 5.48 6.83
C VAL A 61 12.38 5.48 5.59
N ARG A 62 11.16 5.96 5.72
CA ARG A 62 10.19 6.01 4.63
C ARG A 62 9.64 7.42 4.49
N GLU A 63 9.74 7.99 3.29
CA GLU A 63 8.97 9.16 2.95
C GLU A 63 7.50 8.77 2.79
N LEU A 64 6.62 9.29 3.66
CA LEU A 64 5.18 9.02 3.61
C LEU A 64 4.47 9.92 2.59
N GLY A 65 4.93 11.13 2.45
CA GLY A 65 4.50 12.12 1.46
C GLY A 65 5.60 13.14 1.26
N PRO A 66 5.49 14.03 0.25
CA PRO A 66 6.55 14.98 -0.06
C PRO A 66 6.99 15.82 1.14
N GLY A 67 8.26 15.70 1.53
CA GLY A 67 8.84 16.45 2.65
C GLY A 67 8.55 15.89 4.04
N MET A 68 7.91 14.71 4.16
CA MET A 68 7.71 14.03 5.44
C MET A 68 8.32 12.62 5.43
N GLU A 69 9.27 12.39 6.30
CA GLU A 69 9.91 11.10 6.53
C GLU A 69 9.50 10.49 7.87
N ALA A 70 9.32 9.18 7.88
CA ALA A 70 9.02 8.41 9.10
C ALA A 70 10.09 7.36 9.38
N ASN A 71 10.47 7.24 10.65
CA ASN A 71 11.31 6.17 11.16
C ASN A 71 10.41 4.95 11.43
N LEU A 72 10.44 4.00 10.54
CA LEU A 72 9.62 2.80 10.58
C LEU A 72 10.47 1.55 10.81
N TRP A 73 9.82 0.42 10.95
CA TRP A 73 10.43 -0.90 10.77
C TRP A 73 9.82 -1.54 9.52
N GLY A 74 10.62 -2.31 8.82
CA GLY A 74 10.18 -2.92 7.58
C GLY A 74 11.03 -4.12 7.19
N TYR A 75 10.95 -4.47 5.92
CA TYR A 75 11.72 -5.58 5.36
C TYR A 75 12.51 -5.11 4.14
N ASN A 76 13.80 -5.47 4.09
CA ASN A 76 14.69 -5.18 2.96
C ASN A 76 14.71 -3.69 2.58
N GLY A 77 14.79 -2.81 3.59
CA GLY A 77 14.94 -1.37 3.42
C GLY A 77 13.65 -0.61 3.13
N GLN A 78 12.46 -1.24 3.24
CA GLN A 78 11.20 -0.56 2.99
C GLN A 78 10.03 -1.01 3.88
N SER A 79 9.02 -0.16 3.97
CA SER A 79 7.68 -0.43 4.49
C SER A 79 6.63 0.06 3.46
N PRO A 80 5.63 -0.77 3.09
CA PRO A 80 5.58 -2.21 3.34
C PRO A 80 6.80 -2.93 2.78
N GLY A 81 7.05 -4.14 3.28
CA GLY A 81 8.08 -5.02 2.74
C GLY A 81 7.81 -5.40 1.28
N PRO A 82 8.82 -5.96 0.58
CA PRO A 82 8.70 -6.32 -0.81
C PRO A 82 7.60 -7.37 -1.04
N THR A 83 6.89 -7.26 -2.15
CA THR A 83 5.90 -8.27 -2.56
C THR A 83 6.60 -9.58 -2.90
N ILE A 84 6.09 -10.68 -2.36
CA ILE A 84 6.55 -12.03 -2.71
C ILE A 84 5.64 -12.58 -3.79
N GLU A 85 6.20 -12.91 -4.95
CA GLU A 85 5.49 -13.55 -6.07
C GLU A 85 5.97 -14.97 -6.29
N VAL A 86 5.01 -15.91 -6.30
CA VAL A 86 5.27 -17.33 -6.54
C VAL A 86 4.21 -17.92 -7.46
N VAL A 87 4.47 -19.12 -7.98
CA VAL A 87 3.50 -19.90 -8.74
C VAL A 87 2.98 -21.05 -7.88
N GLU A 88 1.72 -21.40 -8.04
CA GLU A 88 1.10 -22.55 -7.40
C GLU A 88 1.94 -23.81 -7.58
N GLY A 89 2.25 -24.49 -6.47
CA GLY A 89 3.13 -25.65 -6.43
C GLY A 89 4.61 -25.32 -6.25
N ASP A 90 5.00 -24.03 -6.22
CA ASP A 90 6.38 -23.67 -5.88
C ASP A 90 6.70 -24.08 -4.43
N LYS A 91 7.82 -24.75 -4.28
CA LYS A 91 8.45 -24.94 -2.98
C LYS A 91 9.27 -23.69 -2.66
N VAL A 92 9.00 -23.08 -1.52
CA VAL A 92 9.68 -21.86 -1.10
C VAL A 92 10.52 -22.12 0.15
N ARG A 93 11.66 -21.45 0.23
CA ARG A 93 12.51 -21.35 1.41
C ARG A 93 12.78 -19.88 1.66
N ILE A 94 12.30 -19.37 2.79
CA ILE A 94 12.40 -17.95 3.11
C ILE A 94 13.25 -17.80 4.36
N PHE A 95 14.40 -17.15 4.19
CA PHE A 95 15.30 -16.80 5.29
C PHE A 95 14.82 -15.47 5.87
N LEU A 96 14.35 -15.48 7.12
CA LEU A 96 14.06 -14.26 7.88
C LEU A 96 15.26 -13.94 8.76
N THR A 97 16.00 -12.90 8.41
CA THR A 97 17.08 -12.37 9.26
C THR A 97 16.57 -11.18 10.05
N ASN A 98 16.65 -11.27 11.37
CA ASN A 98 16.21 -10.21 12.27
C ASN A 98 17.36 -9.24 12.57
N ARG A 99 17.22 -7.98 12.14
CA ARG A 99 18.11 -6.84 12.47
C ARG A 99 17.38 -5.77 13.31
N LEU A 100 16.19 -6.08 13.81
CA LEU A 100 15.48 -5.22 14.73
C LEU A 100 16.14 -5.23 16.12
N PRO A 101 15.85 -4.24 16.97
CA PRO A 101 16.31 -4.23 18.36
C PRO A 101 15.62 -5.27 19.24
N GLU A 102 14.53 -5.85 18.77
CA GLU A 102 13.73 -6.86 19.49
C GLU A 102 13.51 -8.12 18.66
N HIS A 103 12.93 -9.15 19.27
CA HIS A 103 12.58 -10.39 18.59
C HIS A 103 11.39 -10.22 17.65
N THR A 104 11.31 -11.04 16.60
CA THR A 104 10.24 -11.00 15.60
C THR A 104 9.86 -12.42 15.14
N SER A 105 8.83 -12.52 14.33
CA SER A 105 8.48 -13.69 13.52
C SER A 105 7.69 -13.22 12.30
N ILE A 106 7.38 -14.11 11.35
CA ILE A 106 6.46 -13.79 10.24
C ILE A 106 5.34 -14.82 10.18
N HIS A 107 4.11 -14.31 10.22
CA HIS A 107 2.91 -15.06 9.86
C HIS A 107 2.60 -14.85 8.37
N TRP A 108 2.31 -15.96 7.69
CA TRP A 108 1.96 -16.00 6.27
C TRP A 108 0.44 -16.02 6.13
N HIS A 109 -0.15 -14.87 6.24
CA HIS A 109 -1.60 -14.68 6.36
C HIS A 109 -2.35 -15.24 5.14
N GLY A 110 -3.19 -16.24 5.40
CA GLY A 110 -4.00 -16.91 4.39
C GLY A 110 -3.33 -18.10 3.68
N GLN A 111 -2.05 -18.38 3.91
CA GLN A 111 -1.37 -19.53 3.32
C GLN A 111 -1.79 -20.86 4.00
N ARG A 112 -1.86 -21.92 3.19
CA ARG A 112 -2.07 -23.30 3.68
C ARG A 112 -0.71 -23.99 3.79
N LEU A 113 -0.16 -24.03 4.98
CA LEU A 113 1.21 -24.45 5.25
C LEU A 113 1.28 -25.41 6.47
N PRO A 114 2.41 -26.08 6.73
CA PRO A 114 2.63 -26.85 7.93
C PRO A 114 2.59 -25.97 9.19
N ASN A 115 1.99 -26.45 10.27
CA ASN A 115 1.82 -25.70 11.53
C ASN A 115 3.12 -25.05 12.03
N GLY A 116 4.27 -25.76 11.99
CA GLY A 116 5.56 -25.21 12.42
C GLY A 116 6.12 -24.10 11.54
N MET A 117 5.43 -23.74 10.44
CA MET A 117 5.81 -22.64 9.51
C MET A 117 4.83 -21.47 9.57
N ASP A 118 3.82 -21.52 10.45
CA ASP A 118 2.75 -20.53 10.54
C ASP A 118 3.19 -19.18 11.13
N GLY A 119 4.27 -19.16 11.91
CA GLY A 119 4.91 -17.92 12.32
C GLY A 119 4.46 -17.34 13.65
N VAL A 120 3.53 -17.96 14.37
CA VAL A 120 3.07 -17.46 15.68
C VAL A 120 4.11 -17.77 16.75
N ALA A 121 4.83 -16.75 17.19
CA ALA A 121 5.85 -16.90 18.22
C ALA A 121 5.26 -17.39 19.54
N GLY A 122 5.91 -18.40 20.13
CA GLY A 122 5.46 -19.03 21.37
C GLY A 122 4.38 -20.11 21.20
N LEU A 123 3.76 -20.20 20.02
CA LEU A 123 2.76 -21.23 19.72
C LEU A 123 3.35 -22.31 18.80
N ASN A 124 3.77 -21.94 17.61
CA ASN A 124 4.27 -22.93 16.62
C ASN A 124 5.72 -22.70 16.18
N GLN A 125 6.36 -21.68 16.70
CA GLN A 125 7.81 -21.47 16.59
C GLN A 125 8.35 -20.62 17.75
N PRO A 126 9.69 -20.66 18.02
CA PRO A 126 10.31 -19.66 18.86
C PRO A 126 10.39 -18.31 18.13
N ALA A 127 10.34 -17.21 18.88
CA ALA A 127 10.63 -15.90 18.33
C ALA A 127 12.08 -15.82 17.83
N VAL A 128 12.28 -15.07 16.74
CA VAL A 128 13.61 -14.88 16.13
C VAL A 128 14.31 -13.73 16.82
N SER A 129 15.31 -14.01 17.62
CA SER A 129 16.06 -13.00 18.37
C SER A 129 16.86 -12.06 17.44
N PRO A 130 17.22 -10.85 17.88
CA PRO A 130 18.11 -9.95 17.15
C PRO A 130 19.40 -10.63 16.69
N GLY A 131 19.79 -10.40 15.44
CA GLY A 131 20.96 -11.00 14.80
C GLY A 131 20.81 -12.47 14.39
N LYS A 132 19.62 -13.09 14.57
CA LYS A 132 19.36 -14.49 14.18
C LYS A 132 18.55 -14.58 12.90
N THR A 133 18.60 -15.76 12.29
CA THR A 133 17.84 -16.10 11.08
C THR A 133 16.97 -17.33 11.37
N PHE A 134 15.70 -17.25 11.01
CA PHE A 134 14.77 -18.38 10.95
C PHE A 134 14.52 -18.76 9.49
N VAL A 135 14.21 -20.02 9.23
CA VAL A 135 13.96 -20.51 7.88
C VAL A 135 12.55 -21.08 7.80
N TYR A 136 11.72 -20.50 6.96
CA TYR A 136 10.41 -21.01 6.62
C TYR A 136 10.50 -21.83 5.33
N GLU A 137 9.95 -23.05 5.35
CA GLU A 137 9.91 -23.93 4.18
C GLU A 137 8.51 -24.51 4.00
N PHE A 138 7.86 -24.19 2.88
CA PHE A 138 6.54 -24.72 2.55
C PHE A 138 6.27 -24.66 1.04
N GLU A 139 5.15 -25.21 0.63
CA GLU A 139 4.66 -25.17 -0.75
C GLU A 139 3.52 -24.15 -0.87
N ALA A 140 3.54 -23.31 -1.89
CA ALA A 140 2.46 -22.41 -2.26
C ALA A 140 1.31 -23.18 -2.89
N LYS A 141 0.30 -23.54 -2.11
CA LYS A 141 -0.72 -24.56 -2.48
C LYS A 141 -1.90 -24.04 -3.29
N ARG A 142 -2.13 -22.73 -3.32
CA ARG A 142 -3.30 -22.18 -4.02
C ARG A 142 -3.01 -20.79 -4.57
N PRO A 143 -3.57 -20.46 -5.74
CA PRO A 143 -3.48 -19.11 -6.28
C PRO A 143 -4.34 -18.15 -5.47
N GLY A 144 -3.92 -16.88 -5.43
CA GLY A 144 -4.64 -15.83 -4.74
C GLY A 144 -3.76 -14.69 -4.27
N THR A 145 -4.39 -13.81 -3.52
CA THR A 145 -3.80 -12.62 -2.93
C THR A 145 -3.73 -12.83 -1.41
N PHE A 146 -2.54 -12.66 -0.83
CA PHE A 146 -2.25 -12.92 0.57
C PHE A 146 -1.35 -11.82 1.12
N MET A 147 -1.10 -11.84 2.43
CA MET A 147 -0.25 -10.88 3.13
C MET A 147 0.75 -11.61 4.01
N TYR A 148 1.78 -10.92 4.45
CA TYR A 148 2.64 -11.38 5.53
C TYR A 148 2.89 -10.24 6.52
N HIS A 149 2.98 -10.59 7.79
CA HIS A 149 3.19 -9.62 8.87
C HIS A 149 3.84 -10.30 10.09
N PRO A 150 4.43 -9.55 11.03
CA PRO A 150 4.98 -10.12 12.24
C PRO A 150 3.87 -10.74 13.11
N HIS A 151 4.22 -11.74 13.90
CA HIS A 151 3.35 -12.34 14.93
C HIS A 151 4.14 -12.58 16.24
N ALA A 152 5.05 -11.66 16.55
CA ALA A 152 5.72 -11.49 17.83
C ALA A 152 5.75 -9.98 18.08
N ASP A 153 5.23 -9.52 19.21
CA ASP A 153 4.91 -8.11 19.49
C ASP A 153 4.22 -7.42 18.30
N GLU A 154 3.16 -8.06 17.85
CA GLU A 154 2.43 -7.67 16.63
C GLU A 154 1.97 -6.21 16.69
N MET A 155 1.47 -5.76 17.84
CA MET A 155 0.97 -4.39 18.02
C MET A 155 2.05 -3.36 17.72
N THR A 156 3.24 -3.49 18.31
CA THR A 156 4.36 -2.58 18.06
C THR A 156 4.84 -2.66 16.62
N GLN A 157 5.07 -3.88 16.13
CA GLN A 157 5.72 -4.08 14.83
C GLN A 157 4.79 -3.68 13.67
N MET A 158 3.48 -3.91 13.79
CA MET A 158 2.49 -3.43 12.82
C MET A 158 2.36 -1.91 12.84
N ALA A 159 2.30 -1.29 14.02
CA ALA A 159 2.25 0.17 14.15
C ALA A 159 3.53 0.85 13.60
N MET A 160 4.67 0.15 13.63
CA MET A 160 5.92 0.59 13.03
C MET A 160 6.00 0.32 11.51
N GLY A 161 4.99 -0.32 10.89
CA GLY A 161 4.88 -0.47 9.44
C GLY A 161 5.34 -1.82 8.88
N MET A 162 5.56 -2.84 9.74
CA MET A 162 6.00 -4.17 9.29
C MET A 162 4.85 -4.98 8.71
N MET A 163 4.79 -5.07 7.41
CA MET A 163 3.80 -5.85 6.66
C MET A 163 4.27 -6.02 5.21
N GLY A 164 3.68 -6.93 4.47
CA GLY A 164 3.97 -7.09 3.05
C GLY A 164 2.93 -7.91 2.31
N PHE A 165 3.01 -7.89 1.00
CA PHE A 165 2.09 -8.57 0.10
C PHE A 165 2.66 -9.93 -0.35
N TRP A 166 1.77 -10.91 -0.52
CA TRP A 166 2.09 -12.19 -1.14
C TRP A 166 1.09 -12.50 -2.26
N VAL A 167 1.59 -12.81 -3.44
CA VAL A 167 0.76 -13.23 -4.58
C VAL A 167 1.20 -14.62 -5.04
N THR A 168 0.25 -15.53 -5.11
CA THR A 168 0.45 -16.83 -5.75
C THR A 168 -0.28 -16.83 -7.09
N HIS A 169 0.47 -16.93 -8.16
CA HIS A 169 -0.08 -17.07 -9.51
C HIS A 169 -0.49 -18.52 -9.79
N PRO A 170 -1.53 -18.77 -10.60
CA PRO A 170 -1.90 -20.13 -10.96
C PRO A 170 -0.82 -20.78 -11.84
N LYS A 171 -0.57 -22.06 -11.63
CA LYS A 171 0.42 -22.84 -12.41
C LYS A 171 0.02 -22.99 -13.89
N THR A 172 -1.26 -23.06 -14.15
CA THR A 172 -1.84 -23.18 -15.48
C THR A 172 -3.03 -22.24 -15.59
N LYS A 173 -3.60 -22.08 -16.79
CA LYS A 173 -4.83 -21.29 -16.95
C LYS A 173 -5.90 -21.78 -15.98
N HIS A 174 -6.32 -20.88 -15.10
CA HIS A 174 -7.28 -21.20 -14.05
C HIS A 174 -8.68 -20.74 -14.45
N PRO A 175 -9.74 -21.57 -14.31
CA PRO A 175 -11.08 -21.23 -14.80
C PRO A 175 -11.73 -20.02 -14.07
N TRP A 176 -11.23 -19.66 -12.90
CA TRP A 176 -11.75 -18.55 -12.09
C TRP A 176 -10.82 -17.35 -12.01
N ILE A 177 -9.74 -17.33 -12.78
CA ILE A 177 -8.78 -16.21 -12.78
C ILE A 177 -8.68 -15.70 -14.22
N ASN A 178 -9.07 -14.45 -14.41
CA ASN A 178 -8.95 -13.81 -15.72
C ASN A 178 -7.49 -13.49 -16.03
N GLU A 179 -7.15 -13.49 -17.30
CA GLU A 179 -5.92 -12.84 -17.77
C GLU A 179 -6.14 -11.32 -17.74
N VAL A 180 -5.15 -10.56 -17.27
CA VAL A 180 -5.22 -9.11 -17.15
C VAL A 180 -4.01 -8.45 -17.76
N ASP A 181 -4.18 -7.24 -18.25
CA ASP A 181 -3.11 -6.41 -18.82
C ASP A 181 -2.31 -5.70 -17.74
N ARG A 182 -2.97 -5.38 -16.61
CA ARG A 182 -2.42 -4.67 -15.45
C ARG A 182 -2.85 -5.35 -14.15
N ASP A 183 -1.89 -5.56 -13.25
CA ASP A 183 -2.13 -6.21 -11.95
C ASP A 183 -1.43 -5.41 -10.85
N TYR A 184 -2.19 -4.69 -10.02
CA TYR A 184 -1.68 -3.78 -9.00
C TYR A 184 -1.88 -4.35 -7.60
N CYS A 185 -0.93 -4.06 -6.70
CA CYS A 185 -1.01 -4.38 -5.28
C CYS A 185 -1.02 -3.12 -4.42
N ILE A 186 -2.02 -3.00 -3.56
CA ILE A 186 -2.21 -1.93 -2.59
C ILE A 186 -2.39 -2.53 -1.21
N LEU A 187 -1.49 -2.24 -0.29
CA LEU A 187 -1.59 -2.62 1.11
C LEU A 187 -1.99 -1.41 1.94
N LEU A 188 -3.10 -1.51 2.65
CA LEU A 188 -3.63 -0.45 3.49
C LEU A 188 -2.93 -0.50 4.85
N ASN A 189 -2.40 0.63 5.28
CA ASN A 189 -1.77 0.79 6.57
C ASN A 189 -2.06 2.17 7.17
N ALA A 190 -1.81 2.31 8.47
CA ALA A 190 -2.11 3.53 9.20
C ALA A 190 -1.00 3.84 10.19
N PHE A 191 -0.75 5.13 10.40
CA PHE A 191 0.24 5.62 11.35
C PHE A 191 -0.37 6.71 12.23
N ASP A 192 0.17 6.84 13.42
CA ASP A 192 -0.08 7.95 14.32
C ASP A 192 1.25 8.63 14.62
N ILE A 193 1.50 9.79 14.01
CA ILE A 193 2.75 10.53 14.11
C ILE A 193 2.43 11.96 14.52
N VAL A 194 2.97 12.38 15.67
CA VAL A 194 2.80 13.75 16.17
C VAL A 194 3.41 14.75 15.17
N PRO A 195 2.74 15.88 14.85
CA PRO A 195 3.32 16.93 14.02
C PRO A 195 4.75 17.30 14.43
N GLY A 196 5.68 17.32 13.48
CA GLY A 196 7.10 17.56 13.73
C GLY A 196 7.91 16.33 14.17
N ALA A 197 7.26 15.20 14.51
CA ALA A 197 7.94 13.97 14.84
C ALA A 197 8.16 13.09 13.59
N ALA A 198 9.03 12.10 13.72
CA ALA A 198 9.28 11.12 12.67
C ALA A 198 8.91 9.67 13.07
N THR A 199 8.67 9.42 14.35
CA THR A 199 8.43 8.06 14.84
C THR A 199 6.96 7.88 15.22
N PRO A 200 6.29 6.81 14.74
CA PRO A 200 4.91 6.51 15.10
C PRO A 200 4.73 6.24 16.59
N ARG A 201 3.58 6.63 17.12
CA ARG A 201 3.09 6.21 18.44
C ARG A 201 2.51 4.80 18.33
N ILE A 202 3.07 3.86 19.06
CA ILE A 202 2.69 2.44 18.95
C ILE A 202 1.45 2.07 19.78
N MET A 203 1.03 2.92 20.70
CA MET A 203 -0.10 2.62 21.60
C MET A 203 -1.45 3.06 21.03
N THR A 204 -1.48 3.68 19.88
CA THR A 204 -2.71 4.13 19.22
C THR A 204 -3.48 2.95 18.67
N MET A 205 -4.77 2.89 18.98
CA MET A 205 -5.63 1.78 18.55
C MET A 205 -6.67 2.19 17.49
N LEU A 206 -7.17 3.43 17.55
CA LEU A 206 -8.23 3.92 16.66
C LEU A 206 -7.93 5.28 16.06
N ASP A 207 -7.32 6.18 16.80
CA ASP A 207 -7.15 7.60 16.45
C ASP A 207 -5.87 7.83 15.65
N PHE A 208 -5.72 7.09 14.54
CA PHE A 208 -4.63 7.31 13.60
C PHE A 208 -4.83 8.62 12.85
N ASN A 209 -3.73 9.31 12.55
CA ASN A 209 -3.74 10.58 11.85
C ASN A 209 -3.16 10.53 10.42
N LEU A 210 -2.59 9.39 10.01
CA LEU A 210 -2.10 9.15 8.65
C LEU A 210 -2.60 7.80 8.16
N TRP A 211 -3.45 7.84 7.13
CA TRP A 211 -4.03 6.68 6.47
C TRP A 211 -3.34 6.51 5.11
N ALA A 212 -2.70 5.39 4.90
CA ALA A 212 -1.73 5.20 3.83
C ALA A 212 -2.05 4.00 2.92
N TRP A 213 -1.61 4.10 1.67
CA TRP A 213 -1.46 3.00 0.73
C TRP A 213 0.03 2.74 0.51
N ASN A 214 0.46 1.51 0.77
CA ASN A 214 1.87 1.12 0.67
C ASN A 214 2.82 2.08 1.41
N SER A 215 2.43 2.47 2.64
CA SER A 215 3.13 3.43 3.51
C SER A 215 3.37 4.79 2.83
N ARG A 216 2.44 5.22 1.99
CA ARG A 216 2.42 6.57 1.44
C ARG A 216 1.03 7.18 1.52
N VAL A 217 0.99 8.49 1.59
CA VAL A 217 -0.23 9.29 1.52
C VAL A 217 -0.18 10.21 0.30
N PHE A 218 -1.33 10.57 -0.24
CA PHE A 218 -1.38 11.49 -1.37
C PHE A 218 -0.73 12.84 -1.02
N PRO A 219 0.08 13.43 -1.93
CA PRO A 219 0.36 13.04 -3.32
C PRO A 219 1.55 12.08 -3.50
N GLY A 220 2.09 11.50 -2.42
CA GLY A 220 3.21 10.57 -2.47
C GLY A 220 2.85 9.18 -3.02
N ILE A 221 1.56 8.84 -3.13
CA ILE A 221 1.11 7.58 -3.72
C ILE A 221 1.21 7.66 -5.24
N ALA A 222 1.97 6.75 -5.85
CA ALA A 222 2.05 6.65 -7.30
C ALA A 222 0.67 6.37 -7.92
N PRO A 223 0.32 6.98 -9.05
CA PRO A 223 -0.93 6.68 -9.74
C PRO A 223 -0.91 5.28 -10.35
N LEU A 224 -2.08 4.67 -10.43
CA LEU A 224 -2.30 3.52 -11.30
C LEU A 224 -2.33 4.02 -12.75
N VAL A 225 -1.80 3.23 -13.67
CA VAL A 225 -1.72 3.59 -15.09
C VAL A 225 -2.31 2.45 -15.92
N ALA A 226 -3.22 2.78 -16.82
CA ALA A 226 -3.81 1.82 -17.74
C ALA A 226 -3.85 2.39 -19.16
N ARG A 227 -3.68 1.53 -20.14
CA ARG A 227 -4.03 1.84 -21.53
C ARG A 227 -5.54 1.70 -21.69
N LYS A 228 -6.13 2.52 -22.54
CA LYS A 228 -7.56 2.40 -22.87
C LYS A 228 -7.86 0.97 -23.32
N ASN A 229 -8.90 0.37 -22.74
CA ASN A 229 -9.37 -1.00 -22.88
C ASN A 229 -8.49 -2.08 -22.22
N ASP A 230 -7.46 -1.72 -21.46
CA ASP A 230 -6.77 -2.70 -20.61
C ASP A 230 -7.77 -3.29 -19.59
N ARG A 231 -7.69 -4.59 -19.37
CA ARG A 231 -8.27 -5.23 -18.19
C ARG A 231 -7.32 -5.01 -17.00
N VAL A 232 -7.79 -4.30 -16.02
CA VAL A 232 -7.02 -3.93 -14.81
C VAL A 232 -7.49 -4.77 -13.64
N ARG A 233 -6.55 -5.33 -12.90
CA ARG A 233 -6.77 -5.96 -11.59
C ARG A 233 -6.13 -5.12 -10.51
N VAL A 234 -6.85 -4.89 -9.42
CA VAL A 234 -6.28 -4.29 -8.22
C VAL A 234 -6.49 -5.25 -7.05
N ARG A 235 -5.38 -5.63 -6.42
CA ARG A 235 -5.34 -6.47 -5.23
C ARG A 235 -5.15 -5.56 -4.03
N ILE A 236 -6.05 -5.64 -3.07
CA ILE A 236 -6.06 -4.75 -1.91
C ILE A 236 -6.07 -5.60 -0.65
N GLY A 237 -5.12 -5.35 0.25
CA GLY A 237 -5.03 -5.99 1.56
C GLY A 237 -5.16 -4.96 2.68
N ASN A 238 -5.83 -5.32 3.77
CA ASN A 238 -6.04 -4.42 4.90
C ASN A 238 -5.38 -4.97 6.17
N LEU A 239 -4.30 -4.32 6.59
CA LEU A 239 -3.62 -4.58 7.87
C LEU A 239 -3.66 -3.34 8.79
N THR A 240 -4.75 -2.56 8.72
CA THR A 240 -5.06 -1.48 9.66
C THR A 240 -6.00 -1.98 10.76
N MET A 241 -6.41 -1.10 11.65
CA MET A 241 -7.31 -1.42 12.76
C MET A 241 -8.78 -1.08 12.45
N THR A 242 -9.11 -0.70 11.21
CA THR A 242 -10.49 -0.41 10.77
C THR A 242 -10.73 -0.88 9.35
N ASN A 243 -11.99 -0.97 8.93
CA ASN A 243 -12.34 -1.27 7.55
C ASN A 243 -12.13 -0.05 6.64
N HIS A 244 -11.98 -0.31 5.35
CA HIS A 244 -11.79 0.72 4.33
C HIS A 244 -12.68 0.44 3.12
N PRO A 245 -13.74 1.22 2.89
CA PRO A 245 -14.50 1.18 1.65
C PRO A 245 -13.71 1.90 0.55
N ILE A 246 -13.18 1.14 -0.41
CA ILE A 246 -12.39 1.66 -1.53
C ILE A 246 -13.29 1.89 -2.72
N HIS A 247 -13.33 3.14 -3.20
CA HIS A 247 -14.12 3.62 -4.31
C HIS A 247 -13.27 3.98 -5.51
N VAL A 248 -13.77 3.68 -6.71
CA VAL A 248 -13.15 4.07 -7.99
C VAL A 248 -14.16 4.88 -8.78
N HIS A 249 -13.79 6.11 -9.13
CA HIS A 249 -14.66 7.00 -9.91
C HIS A 249 -14.79 6.54 -11.36
N GLY A 250 -15.99 6.69 -11.92
CA GLY A 250 -16.28 6.44 -13.32
C GLY A 250 -16.21 4.98 -13.76
N ILE A 251 -16.03 4.05 -12.83
CA ILE A 251 -15.80 2.63 -13.11
C ILE A 251 -16.70 1.78 -12.22
N GLU A 252 -17.44 0.86 -12.84
CA GLU A 252 -18.00 -0.30 -12.18
C GLU A 252 -17.02 -1.46 -12.29
N PHE A 253 -16.69 -2.09 -11.19
CA PHE A 253 -15.75 -3.21 -11.15
C PHE A 253 -16.42 -4.49 -10.64
N GLU A 254 -15.87 -5.62 -11.04
CA GLU A 254 -16.26 -6.93 -10.56
C GLU A 254 -15.33 -7.37 -9.40
N VAL A 255 -15.89 -7.87 -8.30
CA VAL A 255 -15.11 -8.51 -7.23
C VAL A 255 -14.78 -9.94 -7.64
N THR A 256 -13.54 -10.16 -8.04
CA THR A 256 -13.07 -11.43 -8.63
C THR A 256 -12.29 -12.30 -7.66
N GLY A 257 -11.99 -11.80 -6.46
CA GLY A 257 -11.30 -12.55 -5.42
C GLY A 257 -11.47 -11.94 -4.04
N THR A 258 -11.37 -12.81 -3.04
CA THR A 258 -11.40 -12.48 -1.61
C THR A 258 -10.15 -13.03 -0.93
N ASP A 259 -10.04 -12.88 0.38
CA ASP A 259 -9.00 -13.52 1.20
C ASP A 259 -8.99 -15.05 1.12
N GLY A 260 -10.10 -15.66 0.66
CA GLY A 260 -10.19 -17.09 0.36
C GLY A 260 -9.60 -17.50 -0.98
N GLY A 261 -9.21 -16.57 -1.85
CA GLY A 261 -8.74 -16.81 -3.20
C GLY A 261 -9.72 -16.34 -4.28
N PRO A 262 -9.61 -16.86 -5.52
CA PRO A 262 -10.45 -16.44 -6.62
C PRO A 262 -11.93 -16.83 -6.42
N THR A 263 -12.83 -15.91 -6.73
CA THR A 263 -14.26 -16.12 -6.72
C THR A 263 -14.71 -16.82 -8.01
N ARG A 264 -15.62 -17.79 -7.89
CA ARG A 264 -16.22 -18.45 -9.07
C ARG A 264 -16.93 -17.42 -9.94
N PRO A 265 -16.85 -17.50 -11.27
CA PRO A 265 -17.47 -16.52 -12.15
C PRO A 265 -18.96 -16.27 -11.86
N GLU A 266 -19.71 -17.32 -11.58
CA GLU A 266 -21.14 -17.25 -11.25
C GLU A 266 -21.48 -16.65 -9.86
N SER A 267 -20.44 -16.48 -9.03
CA SER A 267 -20.55 -15.91 -7.67
C SER A 267 -19.92 -14.53 -7.53
N ARG A 268 -19.50 -13.92 -8.64
CA ARG A 268 -18.95 -12.57 -8.65
C ARG A 268 -20.08 -11.55 -8.64
N TRP A 269 -19.76 -10.37 -8.18
CA TRP A 269 -20.72 -9.27 -8.15
C TRP A 269 -20.04 -7.96 -8.51
N HIS A 270 -20.84 -7.01 -8.98
CA HIS A 270 -20.38 -5.69 -9.38
C HIS A 270 -20.57 -4.69 -8.25
N GLU A 271 -19.61 -3.80 -8.08
CA GLU A 271 -19.60 -2.71 -7.12
C GLU A 271 -18.92 -1.48 -7.73
N VAL A 272 -19.11 -0.35 -7.10
CA VAL A 272 -18.33 0.89 -7.33
C VAL A 272 -17.53 1.28 -6.09
N THR A 273 -17.83 0.63 -4.97
CA THR A 273 -17.15 0.78 -3.68
C THR A 273 -17.13 -0.57 -3.00
N THR A 274 -15.95 -1.11 -2.70
CA THR A 274 -15.80 -2.38 -2.00
C THR A 274 -15.25 -2.19 -0.60
N ASP A 275 -15.91 -2.78 0.40
CA ASP A 275 -15.42 -2.73 1.78
C ASP A 275 -14.40 -3.82 2.04
N ILE A 276 -13.29 -3.42 2.66
CA ILE A 276 -12.19 -4.33 3.01
C ILE A 276 -12.05 -4.32 4.53
N ALA A 277 -12.54 -5.36 5.17
CA ALA A 277 -12.45 -5.50 6.62
C ALA A 277 -10.99 -5.75 7.07
N VAL A 278 -10.74 -5.52 8.36
CA VAL A 278 -9.44 -5.77 8.98
C VAL A 278 -9.00 -7.22 8.75
N GLY A 279 -7.78 -7.43 8.32
CA GLY A 279 -7.22 -8.75 8.02
C GLY A 279 -7.72 -9.37 6.70
N GLN A 280 -8.52 -8.67 5.90
CA GLN A 280 -9.05 -9.20 4.64
C GLN A 280 -8.32 -8.67 3.41
N MET A 281 -8.41 -9.44 2.33
CA MET A 281 -8.03 -9.05 0.97
C MET A 281 -9.27 -9.00 0.08
N ARG A 282 -9.22 -8.10 -0.92
CA ARG A 282 -10.16 -8.05 -2.05
C ARG A 282 -9.37 -7.93 -3.34
N GLN A 283 -9.91 -8.55 -4.37
CA GLN A 283 -9.42 -8.41 -5.74
C GLN A 283 -10.56 -7.89 -6.59
N ILE A 284 -10.36 -6.75 -7.20
CA ILE A 284 -11.32 -6.13 -8.11
C ILE A 284 -10.75 -6.08 -9.53
N GLU A 285 -11.61 -6.23 -10.52
CA GLU A 285 -11.26 -6.14 -11.93
C GLU A 285 -12.24 -5.28 -12.70
N PHE A 286 -11.72 -4.53 -13.65
CA PHE A 286 -12.51 -3.68 -14.54
C PHE A 286 -11.82 -3.50 -15.89
N ILE A 287 -12.55 -2.97 -16.87
CA ILE A 287 -12.01 -2.52 -18.15
C ILE A 287 -11.83 -1.00 -18.06
N ALA A 288 -10.63 -0.52 -18.36
CA ALA A 288 -10.31 0.91 -18.41
C ALA A 288 -10.79 1.50 -19.76
N ASP A 289 -12.10 1.63 -19.96
CA ASP A 289 -12.74 1.92 -21.25
C ASP A 289 -12.83 3.42 -21.57
N GLU A 290 -12.65 4.31 -20.59
CA GLU A 290 -12.72 5.75 -20.79
C GLU A 290 -11.42 6.44 -20.36
N GLU A 291 -10.90 7.32 -21.23
CA GLU A 291 -9.68 8.08 -20.97
C GLU A 291 -9.88 9.16 -19.90
N GLY A 292 -8.83 9.42 -19.14
CA GLY A 292 -8.86 10.50 -18.14
C GLY A 292 -8.03 10.17 -16.90
N ASP A 293 -8.13 11.06 -15.94
CA ASP A 293 -7.62 10.91 -14.58
C ASP A 293 -8.80 10.65 -13.64
N TRP A 294 -8.93 9.40 -13.21
CA TRP A 294 -10.04 8.94 -12.38
C TRP A 294 -9.61 8.85 -10.93
N ALA A 295 -10.36 9.45 -10.02
CA ALA A 295 -10.07 9.35 -8.60
C ALA A 295 -10.28 7.92 -8.09
N MET A 296 -9.38 7.44 -7.23
CA MET A 296 -9.53 6.21 -6.45
C MET A 296 -9.16 6.52 -5.00
N HIS A 297 -10.05 6.22 -4.06
CA HIS A 297 -9.83 6.59 -2.66
C HIS A 297 -10.64 5.76 -1.67
N CYS A 298 -10.27 5.81 -0.40
CA CYS A 298 -11.11 5.35 0.69
C CYS A 298 -12.29 6.30 0.86
N HIS A 299 -13.52 5.78 0.95
CA HIS A 299 -14.73 6.61 1.06
C HIS A 299 -15.05 7.07 2.48
N LYS A 300 -14.21 6.75 3.46
CA LYS A 300 -14.21 7.43 4.77
C LYS A 300 -13.48 8.76 4.61
N SER A 301 -14.18 9.89 4.70
CA SER A 301 -13.63 11.22 4.41
C SER A 301 -12.36 11.55 5.20
N HIS A 302 -12.31 11.16 6.48
CA HIS A 302 -11.12 11.39 7.33
C HIS A 302 -9.90 10.54 6.90
N HIS A 303 -10.10 9.46 6.15
CA HIS A 303 -9.00 8.64 5.63
C HIS A 303 -8.41 9.18 4.32
N SER A 304 -9.12 10.07 3.63
CA SER A 304 -8.63 10.78 2.44
C SER A 304 -8.20 12.21 2.74
N MET A 305 -7.72 12.44 3.96
CA MET A 305 -7.03 13.65 4.40
C MET A 305 -5.92 13.29 5.38
N ASN A 306 -4.97 14.20 5.60
CA ASN A 306 -3.88 14.02 6.55
C ASN A 306 -4.26 14.65 7.87
N ALA A 307 -4.81 13.89 8.79
CA ALA A 307 -5.34 14.40 10.06
C ALA A 307 -4.26 14.99 10.98
N MET A 308 -2.98 14.70 10.76
CA MET A 308 -1.91 15.33 11.55
C MET A 308 -1.88 16.86 11.40
N GLY A 309 -2.40 17.39 10.29
CA GLY A 309 -2.56 18.84 10.10
C GLY A 309 -3.68 19.47 10.97
N HIS A 310 -4.58 18.68 11.55
CA HIS A 310 -5.67 19.18 12.40
C HIS A 310 -5.21 19.73 13.77
N ASP A 311 -4.10 19.22 14.29
CA ASP A 311 -3.55 19.65 15.57
C ASP A 311 -2.76 20.98 15.46
N VAL A 312 -2.65 21.53 14.25
CA VAL A 312 -1.97 22.79 13.99
C VAL A 312 -3.02 23.90 13.88
N PRO A 313 -2.96 24.98 14.70
CA PRO A 313 -3.88 26.09 14.59
C PRO A 313 -3.84 26.72 13.19
N THR A 314 -4.98 26.74 12.51
CA THR A 314 -5.13 27.36 11.20
C THR A 314 -6.02 28.58 11.33
N LEU A 315 -5.48 29.75 10.97
CA LEU A 315 -6.26 30.96 10.84
C LEU A 315 -6.55 31.17 9.37
N ILE A 316 -7.72 30.76 8.93
CA ILE A 316 -8.20 31.05 7.58
C ILE A 316 -8.71 32.48 7.57
N GLY A 317 -8.39 33.27 6.53
CA GLY A 317 -8.56 34.72 6.48
C GLY A 317 -9.98 35.27 6.58
N VAL A 318 -10.95 34.48 7.02
CA VAL A 318 -12.34 34.90 7.23
C VAL A 318 -12.55 35.33 8.68
N ASP A 319 -13.31 36.39 8.91
CA ASP A 319 -13.63 36.86 10.28
C ASP A 319 -14.67 35.92 10.94
N HIS A 320 -14.17 34.99 11.70
CA HIS A 320 -14.99 34.03 12.47
C HIS A 320 -15.30 34.48 13.89
N ARG A 321 -14.96 35.72 14.26
CA ARG A 321 -15.16 36.22 15.61
C ARG A 321 -16.63 36.11 16.01
N GLY A 322 -16.89 35.52 17.18
CA GLY A 322 -18.22 35.30 17.73
C GLY A 322 -19.05 34.19 17.09
N ILE A 323 -18.66 33.66 15.91
CA ILE A 323 -19.32 32.51 15.29
C ILE A 323 -18.65 31.24 15.74
N THR A 324 -17.35 31.13 15.58
CA THR A 324 -16.53 29.97 15.97
C THR A 324 -16.74 29.62 17.44
N GLU A 325 -16.63 30.58 18.33
CA GLU A 325 -16.83 30.40 19.78
C GLU A 325 -18.24 29.88 20.12
N ARG A 326 -19.26 30.29 19.37
CA ARG A 326 -20.62 29.83 19.59
C ARG A 326 -20.82 28.40 19.08
N ILE A 327 -20.23 28.03 17.97
CA ILE A 327 -20.30 26.67 17.43
C ILE A 327 -19.48 25.71 18.29
N GLN A 328 -18.27 26.09 18.70
CA GLN A 328 -17.41 25.26 19.56
C GLN A 328 -18.00 24.97 20.94
N LYS A 329 -18.92 25.82 21.44
CA LYS A 329 -19.69 25.49 22.65
C LYS A 329 -20.65 24.32 22.46
N LEU A 330 -21.12 24.09 21.24
CA LEU A 330 -22.04 23.02 20.86
C LEU A 330 -21.30 21.80 20.29
N VAL A 331 -20.22 22.04 19.57
CA VAL A 331 -19.36 21.06 18.93
C VAL A 331 -17.92 21.43 19.27
N PRO A 332 -17.35 20.91 20.38
CA PRO A 332 -16.02 21.29 20.86
C PRO A 332 -14.91 21.14 19.84
N ASP A 333 -15.00 20.13 18.99
CA ASP A 333 -14.02 19.81 17.94
C ASP A 333 -14.32 20.50 16.60
N TYR A 334 -15.20 21.51 16.59
CA TYR A 334 -15.50 22.25 15.37
C TYR A 334 -14.26 22.95 14.82
N MET A 335 -13.94 22.61 13.59
CA MET A 335 -12.85 23.21 12.82
C MET A 335 -13.37 24.39 11.99
N VAL A 336 -12.69 25.52 12.11
CA VAL A 336 -13.01 26.71 11.31
C VAL A 336 -12.59 26.47 9.87
N MET A 337 -13.51 26.73 8.94
CA MET A 337 -13.30 26.64 7.49
C MET A 337 -13.27 28.03 6.86
N GLY A 338 -12.57 28.20 5.76
CA GLY A 338 -12.61 29.42 4.96
C GLY A 338 -13.91 29.64 4.19
N GLU A 339 -14.01 30.74 3.45
CA GLU A 339 -15.21 31.07 2.67
C GLU A 339 -15.56 30.00 1.61
N ARG A 340 -14.54 29.32 1.05
CA ARG A 340 -14.70 28.21 0.10
C ARG A 340 -14.59 26.84 0.79
N GLY A 341 -14.79 26.78 2.09
CA GLY A 341 -14.69 25.55 2.87
C GLY A 341 -13.26 24.99 2.87
N MET A 342 -13.12 23.69 2.60
CA MET A 342 -11.84 23.00 2.62
C MET A 342 -10.87 23.46 1.51
N ALA A 343 -11.38 24.04 0.41
CA ALA A 343 -10.53 24.54 -0.68
C ALA A 343 -9.55 25.64 -0.19
N ASP A 344 -9.98 26.50 0.71
CA ASP A 344 -9.13 27.54 1.27
C ASP A 344 -7.95 26.93 2.06
N MET A 345 -8.12 25.76 2.65
CA MET A 345 -7.07 25.06 3.38
C MET A 345 -6.01 24.44 2.46
N THR A 346 -6.38 24.04 1.25
CA THR A 346 -5.44 23.46 0.28
C THR A 346 -4.58 24.50 -0.40
N GLU A 347 -5.09 25.72 -0.57
CA GLU A 347 -4.40 26.82 -1.26
C GLU A 347 -3.54 27.69 -0.31
N MET A 348 -3.70 27.55 1.00
CA MET A 348 -2.98 28.36 1.97
C MET A 348 -1.62 27.76 2.32
N SER A 349 -0.57 28.57 2.20
CA SER A 349 0.74 28.28 2.80
C SER A 349 0.64 28.47 4.33
N MET A 350 0.40 27.41 5.05
CA MET A 350 0.36 27.45 6.52
C MET A 350 1.74 27.15 7.10
N PRO A 351 2.16 27.85 8.18
CA PRO A 351 3.38 27.50 8.89
C PRO A 351 3.15 26.18 9.67
N LEU A 352 3.45 25.07 9.01
CA LEU A 352 3.47 23.76 9.63
C LEU A 352 4.81 23.54 10.32
N PRO A 353 4.86 22.74 11.39
CA PRO A 353 6.12 22.23 11.89
C PRO A 353 6.89 21.48 10.80
N ASP A 354 8.22 21.46 10.88
CA ASP A 354 9.02 20.62 10.01
C ASP A 354 8.53 19.18 10.07
N ASN A 355 8.73 18.43 8.99
CA ASN A 355 8.32 17.02 8.88
C ASN A 355 6.81 16.78 9.18
N THR A 356 5.96 17.69 8.75
CA THR A 356 4.50 17.61 8.92
C THR A 356 3.81 17.77 7.57
N LEU A 357 2.83 16.93 7.27
CA LEU A 357 2.02 17.03 6.06
C LEU A 357 0.83 17.96 6.29
N PRO A 358 0.50 18.85 5.35
CA PRO A 358 -0.75 19.57 5.36
C PRO A 358 -1.93 18.58 5.23
N MET A 359 -3.10 18.99 5.73
CA MET A 359 -4.29 18.14 5.76
C MET A 359 -4.71 17.68 4.38
N MET A 360 -4.62 18.55 3.39
CA MET A 360 -4.90 18.27 1.99
C MET A 360 -3.77 18.84 1.16
N THR A 361 -3.37 18.09 0.13
CA THR A 361 -2.19 18.49 -0.65
C THR A 361 -2.20 17.79 -2.01
N GLY A 362 -1.93 18.51 -3.03
CA GLY A 362 -1.76 18.04 -4.40
C GLY A 362 -2.25 19.06 -5.41
N GLU A 363 -1.61 19.10 -6.56
CA GLU A 363 -1.97 19.94 -7.68
C GLU A 363 -2.66 19.11 -8.76
N GLY A 364 -3.82 19.57 -9.19
CA GLY A 364 -4.57 19.00 -10.31
C GLY A 364 -4.58 19.96 -11.52
N PRO A 365 -5.12 19.52 -12.66
CA PRO A 365 -5.20 20.35 -13.87
C PRO A 365 -6.01 21.64 -13.72
N TYR A 366 -6.88 21.68 -12.72
CA TYR A 366 -7.79 22.80 -12.49
C TYR A 366 -7.58 23.51 -11.15
N GLY A 367 -6.46 23.26 -10.48
CA GLY A 367 -6.12 23.81 -9.17
C GLY A 367 -5.84 22.73 -8.13
N SER A 368 -5.81 23.12 -6.87
CA SER A 368 -5.54 22.21 -5.76
C SER A 368 -6.58 21.10 -5.64
N VAL A 369 -6.11 19.89 -5.39
CA VAL A 369 -6.96 18.75 -5.12
C VAL A 369 -7.23 18.68 -3.63
N GLU A 370 -8.51 18.69 -3.23
CA GLU A 370 -8.93 18.66 -1.83
C GLU A 370 -8.86 17.24 -1.26
N MET A 371 -7.70 16.59 -1.39
CA MET A 371 -7.45 15.22 -0.96
C MET A 371 -6.06 15.08 -0.33
N GLY A 372 -5.95 14.10 0.54
CA GLY A 372 -4.76 13.62 1.19
C GLY A 372 -4.91 12.13 1.51
N GLY A 373 -4.11 11.57 2.38
CA GLY A 373 -4.29 10.21 2.90
C GLY A 373 -4.41 9.13 1.82
N MET A 374 -5.42 8.30 1.96
CA MET A 374 -5.74 7.18 1.07
C MET A 374 -6.45 7.63 -0.21
N PHE A 375 -5.74 8.36 -1.04
CA PHE A 375 -6.19 8.83 -2.35
C PHE A 375 -5.10 8.63 -3.39
N SER A 376 -5.47 8.26 -4.59
CA SER A 376 -4.62 8.30 -5.79
C SER A 376 -5.48 8.40 -7.04
N MET A 377 -4.84 8.35 -8.19
CA MET A 377 -5.51 8.44 -9.49
C MET A 377 -5.27 7.19 -10.31
N LEU A 378 -6.29 6.77 -11.04
CA LEU A 378 -6.14 5.87 -12.18
C LEU A 378 -6.03 6.74 -13.44
N LYS A 379 -4.88 6.67 -14.11
CA LYS A 379 -4.61 7.41 -15.36
C LYS A 379 -4.81 6.50 -16.55
N VAL A 380 -5.88 6.72 -17.31
CA VAL A 380 -6.18 5.98 -18.53
C VAL A 380 -5.74 6.78 -19.75
N ARG A 381 -4.93 6.19 -20.61
CA ARG A 381 -4.36 6.85 -21.81
C ARG A 381 -4.39 5.90 -23.02
N LYS A 382 -4.58 6.45 -24.24
CA LYS A 382 -4.50 5.67 -25.49
C LYS A 382 -3.09 5.15 -25.82
N ASP A 383 -2.09 6.01 -25.62
CA ASP A 383 -0.76 5.85 -26.19
C ASP A 383 0.30 5.36 -25.21
N ILE A 384 -0.12 4.61 -24.18
CA ILE A 384 0.84 3.99 -23.25
C ILE A 384 1.35 2.67 -23.86
N PRO A 385 2.66 2.48 -24.01
CA PRO A 385 3.21 1.23 -24.43
C PRO A 385 2.86 0.07 -23.46
N HIS A 386 2.71 -1.12 -24.00
CA HIS A 386 2.48 -2.31 -23.16
C HIS A 386 3.64 -2.49 -22.18
N GLY A 387 3.34 -2.76 -20.91
CA GLY A 387 4.34 -2.96 -19.87
C GLY A 387 4.93 -1.67 -19.25
N VAL A 388 4.48 -0.49 -19.67
CA VAL A 388 4.83 0.79 -19.00
C VAL A 388 3.82 1.06 -17.90
N TYR A 389 4.32 1.23 -16.68
CA TYR A 389 3.54 1.46 -15.46
C TYR A 389 3.80 2.81 -14.80
N ALA A 390 4.64 3.64 -15.40
CA ALA A 390 4.90 5.00 -14.94
C ALA A 390 4.56 6.01 -16.03
N VAL A 391 3.80 7.01 -15.69
CA VAL A 391 3.57 8.21 -16.52
C VAL A 391 4.15 9.39 -15.77
N SER A 392 5.13 10.07 -16.36
CA SER A 392 5.64 11.30 -15.74
C SER A 392 4.53 12.35 -15.71
N TYR A 393 4.48 13.15 -14.65
CA TYR A 393 3.53 14.27 -14.52
C TYR A 393 3.63 15.30 -15.67
N THR A 394 4.73 15.30 -16.41
CA THR A 394 5.01 16.25 -17.50
C THR A 394 4.21 16.01 -18.78
N HIS A 395 3.39 14.96 -18.87
CA HIS A 395 2.60 14.68 -20.08
C HIS A 395 1.14 15.16 -20.01
N LEU A 396 0.73 15.84 -18.95
CA LEU A 396 -0.50 16.64 -18.92
C LEU A 396 -0.25 17.96 -19.62
N ARG A 397 -0.10 17.98 -20.94
CA ARG A 397 -0.21 19.22 -21.69
C ARG A 397 -1.67 19.64 -21.73
N ALA A 398 -1.93 20.87 -21.31
CA ALA A 398 -3.21 21.57 -21.32
C ALA A 398 -3.87 21.70 -22.72
N HIS A 399 -3.57 20.85 -23.68
CA HIS A 399 -4.05 20.94 -25.05
C HIS A 399 -5.27 20.07 -25.39
N GLU A 400 -5.71 19.18 -24.49
CA GLU A 400 -6.86 18.33 -24.80
C GLU A 400 -8.18 18.81 -24.19
N THR A 401 -8.19 19.84 -23.36
CA THR A 401 -9.40 20.38 -22.72
C THR A 401 -10.02 21.58 -23.43
N SER A 402 -9.53 22.01 -24.59
CA SER A 402 -10.05 23.19 -25.30
C SER A 402 -11.11 22.87 -26.38
N LYS A 403 -11.77 21.72 -26.30
CA LYS A 403 -12.90 21.40 -27.18
C LYS A 403 -14.06 20.85 -26.38
N HIS A 404 -14.70 21.72 -25.62
CA HIS A 404 -16.13 21.66 -25.33
C HIS A 404 -16.63 23.04 -24.93
#